data_a5ea2b76861f67aa52eefce5a11c686b
#
_entry.id   a5ea2b76861f67aa52eefce5a11c686b
#
_cell.length_a   1.000
_cell.length_b   1.000
_cell.length_c   1.000
_cell.angle_alpha   90.00
_cell.angle_beta   90.00
_cell.angle_gamma   90.00
#
_symmetry.space_group_name_H-M   'P 1'
#
loop_
_entity.id
_entity.type
_entity.pdbx_description
1 polymer ?
#
loop_
_entity_poly.entity_id
_entity_poly.type
_entity_poly.pdbx_seq_one_letter_code
_entity_poly.pdbx_strand_id
1 'polypeptide(L)'
;PKRLSPEFGINRVIDGDTVLFDDGSRVRLTGFNSFELKDSGWKGRSAREAKRRVIEWLSRKKVRLTPWPAATDRYGRLLGNLWFDSKYVGELLVSEGLALAVSVPPQNKLVSCLSSLEWVAREARKGFWSLGQLPERIRAMDKNGFRFGVGRVTKIIDTKSFILDSRLRVVLPQADPNVRIGVRFEVRGWISKSPQWAQNEAPWTLKLKDVANKVRVF
;
A
#
# COMPACT_ATOMS: atom_id res chain seq x y z
N PRO A 1 -18.39 -20.88 -21.90
CA PRO A 1 -16.98 -20.62 -22.20
C PRO A 1 -16.51 -19.43 -21.37
N LYS A 2 -15.57 -19.64 -20.41
CA LYS A 2 -14.91 -18.54 -19.72
C LYS A 2 -14.16 -17.73 -20.77
N ARG A 3 -14.55 -16.48 -21.02
CA ARG A 3 -13.75 -15.56 -21.82
C ARG A 3 -12.38 -15.48 -21.15
N LEU A 4 -11.37 -16.00 -21.82
CA LEU A 4 -9.98 -15.79 -21.39
C LEU A 4 -9.74 -14.28 -21.41
N SER A 5 -9.24 -13.73 -20.31
CA SER A 5 -8.81 -12.32 -20.28
C SER A 5 -7.75 -12.11 -21.35
N PRO A 6 -7.77 -10.99 -22.09
CA PRO A 6 -6.75 -10.73 -23.11
C PRO A 6 -5.36 -10.75 -22.49
N GLU A 7 -4.40 -11.25 -23.25
CA GLU A 7 -2.99 -11.23 -22.89
C GLU A 7 -2.31 -9.99 -23.45
N PHE A 8 -1.42 -9.40 -22.66
CA PHE A 8 -0.67 -8.19 -23.00
C PHE A 8 0.83 -8.47 -23.01
N GLY A 9 1.57 -7.78 -23.86
CA GLY A 9 3.00 -7.65 -23.74
C GLY A 9 3.38 -6.49 -22.83
N ILE A 10 4.54 -6.58 -22.20
CA ILE A 10 5.09 -5.54 -21.34
C ILE A 10 6.12 -4.74 -22.14
N ASN A 11 5.82 -3.48 -22.41
CA ASN A 11 6.76 -2.53 -22.99
C ASN A 11 7.85 -2.15 -21.98
N ARG A 12 7.41 -1.76 -20.76
CA ARG A 12 8.34 -1.33 -19.69
C ARG A 12 7.75 -1.49 -18.31
N VAL A 13 8.56 -1.93 -17.36
CA VAL A 13 8.28 -1.83 -15.92
C VAL A 13 8.72 -0.43 -15.46
N ILE A 14 7.80 0.37 -14.94
CA ILE A 14 8.07 1.73 -14.47
C ILE A 14 8.66 1.67 -13.06
N ASP A 15 7.97 0.97 -12.15
CA ASP A 15 8.40 0.69 -10.77
C ASP A 15 7.79 -0.64 -10.30
N GLY A 16 7.87 -0.96 -9.01
CA GLY A 16 7.38 -2.24 -8.46
C GLY A 16 5.88 -2.45 -8.59
N ASP A 17 5.08 -1.39 -8.77
CA ASP A 17 3.63 -1.49 -8.84
C ASP A 17 3.01 -0.76 -10.05
N THR A 18 3.83 -0.38 -11.02
CA THR A 18 3.36 0.30 -12.23
C THR A 18 4.09 -0.23 -13.47
N VAL A 19 3.33 -0.64 -14.47
CA VAL A 19 3.85 -1.14 -15.76
C VAL A 19 3.26 -0.37 -16.94
N LEU A 20 3.95 -0.41 -18.06
CA LEU A 20 3.49 0.08 -19.37
C LEU A 20 3.32 -1.12 -20.29
N PHE A 21 2.14 -1.30 -20.86
CA PHE A 21 1.86 -2.32 -21.87
C PHE A 21 2.32 -1.88 -23.27
N ASP A 22 2.40 -2.82 -24.20
CA ASP A 22 2.80 -2.56 -25.59
C ASP A 22 1.82 -1.66 -26.32
N ASP A 23 0.55 -1.64 -25.93
CA ASP A 23 -0.50 -0.75 -26.46
C ASP A 23 -0.43 0.70 -25.92
N GLY A 24 0.57 1.01 -25.08
CA GLY A 24 0.74 2.31 -24.45
C GLY A 24 -0.04 2.49 -23.14
N SER A 25 -0.85 1.52 -22.72
CA SER A 25 -1.64 1.61 -21.49
C SER A 25 -0.73 1.55 -20.26
N ARG A 26 -0.85 2.54 -19.37
CA ARG A 26 -0.19 2.52 -18.05
C ARG A 26 -1.09 1.85 -17.04
N VAL A 27 -0.55 0.87 -16.33
CA VAL A 27 -1.29 0.08 -15.34
C VAL A 27 -0.69 0.26 -13.96
N ARG A 28 -1.50 0.71 -13.00
CA ARG A 28 -1.17 0.69 -11.56
C ARG A 28 -1.70 -0.60 -10.95
N LEU A 29 -0.80 -1.42 -10.47
CA LEU A 29 -1.15 -2.68 -9.81
C LEU A 29 -1.79 -2.40 -8.44
N THR A 30 -2.84 -3.14 -8.12
CA THR A 30 -3.68 -2.90 -6.93
C THR A 30 -3.46 -3.95 -5.85
N GLY A 31 -3.93 -3.66 -4.61
CA GLY A 31 -3.80 -4.55 -3.46
C GLY A 31 -2.50 -4.40 -2.68
N PHE A 32 -1.50 -3.72 -3.23
CA PHE A 32 -0.22 -3.48 -2.58
C PHE A 32 0.38 -2.13 -3.00
N ASN A 33 1.43 -1.71 -2.30
CA ASN A 33 2.21 -0.52 -2.63
C ASN A 33 3.71 -0.81 -2.48
N SER A 34 4.47 -0.54 -3.53
CA SER A 34 5.94 -0.50 -3.47
C SER A 34 6.43 0.90 -3.07
N PHE A 35 7.70 1.01 -2.66
CA PHE A 35 8.34 2.31 -2.48
C PHE A 35 8.61 2.98 -3.82
N GLU A 36 8.78 4.31 -3.79
CA GLU A 36 9.02 5.10 -4.98
C GLU A 36 10.52 5.09 -5.36
N LEU A 37 10.83 5.03 -6.66
CA LEU A 37 12.21 5.06 -7.14
C LEU A 37 12.97 6.34 -6.75
N LYS A 38 12.23 7.46 -6.57
CA LYS A 38 12.77 8.75 -6.11
C LYS A 38 13.08 8.81 -4.62
N ASP A 39 12.64 7.81 -3.85
CA ASP A 39 12.94 7.77 -2.42
C ASP A 39 14.44 7.58 -2.20
N SER A 40 14.97 8.20 -1.16
CA SER A 40 16.36 8.06 -0.76
C SER A 40 16.56 6.87 0.19
N GLY A 41 17.83 6.52 0.42
CA GLY A 41 18.22 5.53 1.40
C GLY A 41 17.67 4.12 1.11
N TRP A 42 17.21 3.45 2.16
CA TRP A 42 16.73 2.07 2.08
C TRP A 42 15.42 1.93 1.28
N LYS A 43 14.55 2.93 1.31
CA LYS A 43 13.29 2.92 0.53
C LYS A 43 13.58 2.89 -0.97
N GLY A 44 14.45 3.77 -1.45
CA GLY A 44 14.86 3.77 -2.86
C GLY A 44 15.59 2.49 -3.28
N ARG A 45 16.40 1.88 -2.38
CA ARG A 45 16.98 0.55 -2.66
C ARG A 45 15.91 -0.52 -2.82
N SER A 46 14.94 -0.57 -1.90
CA SER A 46 13.81 -1.51 -1.97
C SER A 46 12.96 -1.30 -3.23
N ALA A 47 12.73 -0.04 -3.63
CA ALA A 47 12.00 0.27 -4.86
C ALA A 47 12.72 -0.24 -6.12
N ARG A 48 14.05 -0.05 -6.18
CA ARG A 48 14.87 -0.59 -7.29
C ARG A 48 14.85 -2.11 -7.32
N GLU A 49 14.93 -2.75 -6.17
CA GLU A 49 14.86 -4.20 -6.08
C GLU A 49 13.48 -4.73 -6.50
N ALA A 50 12.39 -4.11 -6.03
CA ALA A 50 11.03 -4.45 -6.47
C ALA A 50 10.90 -4.36 -8.00
N LYS A 51 11.36 -3.26 -8.59
CA LYS A 51 11.37 -3.08 -10.04
C LYS A 51 12.20 -4.17 -10.75
N ARG A 52 13.40 -4.46 -10.25
CA ARG A 52 14.28 -5.49 -10.82
C ARG A 52 13.58 -6.86 -10.83
N ARG A 53 12.94 -7.25 -9.72
CA ARG A 53 12.20 -8.52 -9.62
C ARG A 53 11.04 -8.58 -10.60
N VAL A 54 10.26 -7.50 -10.73
CA VAL A 54 9.15 -7.44 -11.69
C VAL A 54 9.68 -7.58 -13.13
N ILE A 55 10.77 -6.91 -13.49
CA ILE A 55 11.41 -7.06 -14.81
C ILE A 55 11.82 -8.53 -15.04
N GLU A 56 12.48 -9.15 -14.07
CA GLU A 56 12.93 -10.54 -14.15
C GLU A 56 11.76 -11.50 -14.38
N TRP A 57 10.70 -11.37 -13.60
CA TRP A 57 9.53 -12.25 -13.70
C TRP A 57 8.75 -12.08 -15.00
N LEU A 58 8.66 -10.86 -15.51
CA LEU A 58 7.84 -10.53 -16.68
C LEU A 58 8.64 -10.57 -18.00
N SER A 59 9.97 -10.75 -17.95
CA SER A 59 10.81 -10.82 -19.14
C SER A 59 10.29 -11.88 -20.12
N ARG A 60 9.97 -11.44 -21.36
CA ARG A 60 9.47 -12.30 -22.45
C ARG A 60 8.18 -13.06 -22.11
N LYS A 61 7.42 -12.62 -21.08
CA LYS A 61 6.15 -13.22 -20.69
C LYS A 61 4.97 -12.44 -21.26
N LYS A 62 3.91 -13.17 -21.63
CA LYS A 62 2.59 -12.58 -21.76
C LYS A 62 1.93 -12.51 -20.39
N VAL A 63 1.23 -11.41 -20.14
CA VAL A 63 0.57 -11.16 -18.86
C VAL A 63 -0.93 -11.01 -19.04
N ARG A 64 -1.69 -11.31 -18.00
CA ARG A 64 -3.13 -11.09 -17.93
C ARG A 64 -3.44 -10.05 -16.86
N LEU A 65 -4.32 -9.12 -17.18
CA LEU A 65 -4.81 -8.11 -16.26
C LEU A 65 -6.21 -8.48 -15.79
N THR A 66 -6.39 -8.66 -14.47
CA THR A 66 -7.72 -8.66 -13.87
C THR A 66 -8.06 -7.22 -13.53
N PRO A 67 -8.99 -6.56 -14.24
CA PRO A 67 -9.27 -5.15 -14.03
C PRO A 67 -9.90 -4.91 -12.65
N TRP A 68 -9.60 -3.73 -12.10
CA TRP A 68 -10.24 -3.23 -10.90
C TRP A 68 -11.59 -2.61 -11.25
N PRO A 69 -12.61 -2.69 -10.39
CA PRO A 69 -13.94 -2.14 -10.71
C PRO A 69 -13.95 -0.64 -11.06
N ALA A 70 -13.04 0.13 -10.49
CA ALA A 70 -12.89 1.57 -10.81
C ALA A 70 -12.08 1.84 -12.08
N ALA A 71 -11.86 0.85 -12.94
CA ALA A 71 -11.15 0.91 -14.21
C ALA A 71 -9.88 1.78 -14.25
N THR A 72 -9.94 3.07 -13.89
CA THR A 72 -8.82 4.01 -13.91
C THR A 72 -8.70 4.83 -12.62
N ASP A 73 -7.51 5.33 -12.35
CA ASP A 73 -7.28 6.32 -11.30
C ASP A 73 -7.35 7.76 -11.84
N ARG A 74 -7.19 8.75 -10.94
CA ARG A 74 -7.21 10.19 -11.28
C ARG A 74 -6.10 10.63 -12.26
N TYR A 75 -5.12 9.78 -12.52
CA TYR A 75 -4.03 10.03 -13.48
C TYR A 75 -4.23 9.30 -14.80
N GLY A 76 -5.40 8.67 -15.01
CA GLY A 76 -5.73 7.91 -16.22
C GLY A 76 -5.03 6.55 -16.31
N ARG A 77 -4.39 6.06 -15.22
CA ARG A 77 -3.79 4.72 -15.22
C ARG A 77 -4.87 3.67 -15.04
N LEU A 78 -4.83 2.60 -15.82
CA LEU A 78 -5.66 1.42 -15.57
C LEU A 78 -5.33 0.85 -14.19
N LEU A 79 -6.34 0.36 -13.50
CA LEU A 79 -6.18 -0.31 -12.22
C LEU A 79 -6.46 -1.80 -12.36
N GLY A 80 -5.61 -2.65 -11.77
CA GLY A 80 -5.85 -4.09 -11.83
C GLY A 80 -4.76 -4.94 -11.19
N ASN A 81 -5.00 -6.24 -11.20
CA ASN A 81 -4.06 -7.25 -10.71
C ASN A 81 -3.39 -7.94 -11.90
N LEU A 82 -2.08 -8.00 -11.88
CA LEU A 82 -1.27 -8.56 -12.97
C LEU A 82 -0.86 -9.99 -12.67
N TRP A 83 -1.06 -10.86 -13.66
CA TRP A 83 -0.79 -12.29 -13.57
C TRP A 83 0.10 -12.74 -14.72
N PHE A 84 1.02 -13.64 -14.44
CA PHE A 84 1.84 -14.38 -15.43
C PHE A 84 2.03 -15.81 -14.94
N ASP A 85 2.00 -16.81 -15.83
CA ASP A 85 2.16 -18.21 -15.48
C ASP A 85 1.36 -18.63 -14.24
N SER A 86 0.11 -18.15 -14.11
CA SER A 86 -0.79 -18.33 -12.95
C SER A 86 -0.29 -17.73 -11.62
N LYS A 87 0.78 -16.93 -11.63
CA LYS A 87 1.31 -16.23 -10.46
C LYS A 87 0.82 -14.79 -10.42
N TYR A 88 0.47 -14.31 -9.24
CA TYR A 88 0.09 -12.91 -9.02
C TYR A 88 1.31 -12.09 -8.59
N VAL A 89 1.61 -11.02 -9.34
CA VAL A 89 2.77 -10.15 -9.06
C VAL A 89 2.75 -9.59 -7.64
N GLY A 90 1.56 -9.23 -7.13
CA GLY A 90 1.41 -8.70 -5.77
C GLY A 90 1.78 -9.70 -4.69
N GLU A 91 1.43 -10.99 -4.86
CA GLU A 91 1.82 -12.04 -3.91
C GLU A 91 3.33 -12.19 -3.85
N LEU A 92 3.99 -12.20 -5.00
CA LEU A 92 5.45 -12.35 -5.06
C LEU A 92 6.17 -11.18 -4.39
N LEU A 93 5.77 -9.93 -4.71
CA LEU A 93 6.40 -8.75 -4.11
C LEU A 93 6.18 -8.67 -2.61
N VAL A 94 4.98 -8.96 -2.14
CA VAL A 94 4.66 -8.92 -0.70
C VAL A 94 5.38 -10.05 0.04
N SER A 95 5.39 -11.26 -0.50
CA SER A 95 6.06 -12.42 0.12
C SER A 95 7.59 -12.30 0.16
N GLU A 96 8.18 -11.51 -0.74
CA GLU A 96 9.61 -11.18 -0.72
C GLU A 96 9.94 -9.95 0.14
N GLY A 97 8.94 -9.31 0.77
CA GLY A 97 9.13 -8.09 1.56
C GLY A 97 9.58 -6.90 0.71
N LEU A 98 9.07 -6.78 -0.51
CA LEU A 98 9.36 -5.70 -1.46
C LEU A 98 8.16 -4.77 -1.67
N ALA A 99 6.99 -5.13 -1.15
CA ALA A 99 5.79 -4.30 -1.15
C ALA A 99 4.98 -4.50 0.13
N LEU A 100 4.15 -3.51 0.46
CA LEU A 100 3.21 -3.53 1.58
C LEU A 100 1.81 -3.85 1.07
N ALA A 101 1.09 -4.75 1.71
CA ALA A 101 -0.32 -4.98 1.44
C ALA A 101 -1.13 -3.72 1.74
N VAL A 102 -2.03 -3.32 0.85
CA VAL A 102 -2.88 -2.13 1.02
C VAL A 102 -4.29 -2.42 0.55
N SER A 103 -5.24 -2.28 1.45
CA SER A 103 -6.65 -2.41 1.10
C SER A 103 -7.19 -1.12 0.48
N VAL A 104 -7.79 -1.24 -0.71
CA VAL A 104 -8.53 -0.17 -1.38
C VAL A 104 -9.87 -0.76 -1.84
N PRO A 105 -11.03 -0.27 -1.37
CA PRO A 105 -12.33 -0.75 -1.81
C PRO A 105 -12.51 -0.60 -3.34
N PRO A 106 -13.38 -1.41 -3.97
CA PRO A 106 -14.33 -2.34 -3.37
C PRO A 106 -13.82 -3.79 -3.23
N GLN A 107 -12.62 -4.12 -3.69
CA GLN A 107 -12.15 -5.51 -3.68
C GLN A 107 -11.21 -5.79 -2.50
N ASN A 108 -11.71 -6.52 -1.50
CA ASN A 108 -10.94 -6.89 -0.31
C ASN A 108 -10.47 -8.35 -0.31
N LYS A 109 -10.90 -9.18 -1.27
CA LYS A 109 -10.62 -10.63 -1.26
C LYS A 109 -9.13 -10.97 -1.30
N LEU A 110 -8.34 -10.24 -2.08
CA LEU A 110 -6.89 -10.46 -2.17
C LEU A 110 -6.12 -9.86 -0.99
N VAL A 111 -6.69 -8.88 -0.31
CA VAL A 111 -5.99 -8.16 0.76
C VAL A 111 -5.74 -9.03 1.97
N SER A 112 -6.68 -9.88 2.36
CA SER A 112 -6.47 -10.82 3.47
C SER A 112 -5.32 -11.79 3.18
N CYS A 113 -5.27 -12.33 1.96
CA CYS A 113 -4.16 -13.17 1.51
C CYS A 113 -2.83 -12.39 1.54
N LEU A 114 -2.79 -11.20 0.94
CA LEU A 114 -1.58 -10.36 0.93
C LEU A 114 -1.15 -9.97 2.34
N SER A 115 -2.08 -9.68 3.26
CA SER A 115 -1.76 -9.37 4.65
C SER A 115 -1.14 -10.56 5.39
N SER A 116 -1.62 -11.78 5.12
CA SER A 116 -1.03 -13.00 5.66
C SER A 116 0.38 -13.24 5.13
N LEU A 117 0.60 -13.02 3.83
CA LEU A 117 1.92 -13.12 3.21
C LEU A 117 2.89 -12.05 3.74
N GLU A 118 2.39 -10.83 3.93
CA GLU A 118 3.17 -9.75 4.56
C GLU A 118 3.60 -10.14 5.97
N TRP A 119 2.68 -10.70 6.77
CA TRP A 119 3.00 -11.18 8.11
C TRP A 119 4.14 -12.20 8.08
N VAL A 120 4.04 -13.22 7.22
CA VAL A 120 5.10 -14.23 7.06
C VAL A 120 6.43 -13.61 6.62
N ALA A 121 6.40 -12.68 5.67
CA ALA A 121 7.60 -11.97 5.21
C ALA A 121 8.24 -11.13 6.32
N ARG A 122 7.42 -10.50 7.18
CA ARG A 122 7.84 -9.71 8.33
C ARG A 122 8.51 -10.58 9.39
N GLU A 123 7.88 -11.69 9.79
CA GLU A 123 8.45 -12.65 10.75
C GLU A 123 9.78 -13.25 10.24
N ALA A 124 9.82 -13.59 8.95
CA ALA A 124 11.03 -14.11 8.31
C ALA A 124 12.07 -13.02 7.97
N ARG A 125 11.82 -11.75 8.31
CA ARG A 125 12.70 -10.59 8.03
C ARG A 125 13.12 -10.48 6.56
N LYS A 126 12.22 -10.79 5.63
CA LYS A 126 12.50 -10.69 4.20
C LYS A 126 12.51 -9.24 3.70
N GLY A 127 13.32 -8.99 2.67
CA GLY A 127 13.39 -7.69 2.02
C GLY A 127 13.61 -6.55 3.00
N PHE A 128 12.81 -5.50 2.92
CA PHE A 128 12.92 -4.33 3.81
C PHE A 128 12.56 -4.63 5.28
N TRP A 129 11.90 -5.75 5.59
CA TRP A 129 11.61 -6.14 6.96
C TRP A 129 12.86 -6.50 7.76
N SER A 130 13.94 -6.91 7.07
CA SER A 130 15.25 -7.17 7.70
C SER A 130 15.86 -5.92 8.36
N LEU A 131 15.46 -4.73 7.93
CA LEU A 131 16.06 -3.47 8.32
C LEU A 131 15.50 -2.90 9.63
N GLY A 132 14.36 -3.42 10.12
CA GLY A 132 13.70 -2.92 11.34
C GLY A 132 13.20 -1.47 11.27
N GLN A 133 13.04 -0.92 10.06
CA GLN A 133 12.66 0.47 9.84
C GLN A 133 11.14 0.70 9.77
N LEU A 134 10.35 -0.37 9.70
CA LEU A 134 8.90 -0.32 9.62
C LEU A 134 8.26 -1.11 10.76
N PRO A 135 7.07 -0.67 11.24
CA PRO A 135 6.40 0.61 10.91
C PRO A 135 7.16 1.82 11.43
N GLU A 136 7.08 2.95 10.71
CA GLU A 136 7.65 4.22 11.14
C GLU A 136 6.95 4.73 12.41
N ARG A 137 7.68 5.41 13.31
CA ARG A 137 7.02 6.15 14.40
C ARG A 137 6.26 7.34 13.81
N ILE A 138 5.00 7.52 14.19
CA ILE A 138 4.16 8.64 13.72
C ILE A 138 4.85 10.00 13.95
N ARG A 139 5.58 10.14 15.06
CA ARG A 139 6.33 11.38 15.38
C ARG A 139 7.41 11.75 14.35
N ALA A 140 7.92 10.77 13.61
CA ALA A 140 8.93 10.99 12.57
C ALA A 140 8.35 11.31 11.19
N MET A 141 7.03 11.32 11.04
CA MET A 141 6.39 11.62 9.75
C MET A 141 6.40 13.14 9.49
N ASP A 142 7.02 13.54 8.39
CA ASP A 142 7.27 14.94 8.04
C ASP A 142 6.87 15.32 6.60
N LYS A 143 6.45 14.35 5.78
CA LYS A 143 6.16 14.54 4.35
C LYS A 143 4.87 13.88 3.92
N ASN A 144 4.20 14.46 2.92
CA ASN A 144 3.11 13.84 2.18
C ASN A 144 3.52 12.50 1.55
N GLY A 145 2.56 11.68 1.23
CA GLY A 145 2.75 10.43 0.50
C GLY A 145 2.30 9.21 1.27
N PHE A 146 2.62 8.03 0.74
CA PHE A 146 2.30 6.78 1.40
C PHE A 146 3.16 6.58 2.64
N ARG A 147 2.52 6.25 3.77
CA ARG A 147 3.17 5.96 5.03
C ARG A 147 2.61 4.68 5.63
N PHE A 148 3.48 3.96 6.32
CA PHE A 148 3.12 2.88 7.23
C PHE A 148 3.73 3.18 8.58
N GLY A 149 2.89 3.50 9.55
CA GLY A 149 3.35 3.97 10.84
C GLY A 149 2.60 3.39 12.02
N VAL A 150 3.22 3.49 13.19
CA VAL A 150 2.68 3.06 14.47
C VAL A 150 2.65 4.22 15.44
N GLY A 151 1.53 4.37 16.15
CA GLY A 151 1.35 5.39 17.18
C GLY A 151 0.29 5.02 18.20
N ARG A 152 0.23 5.80 19.26
CA ARG A 152 -0.75 5.67 20.36
C ARG A 152 -1.87 6.69 20.18
N VAL A 153 -3.11 6.29 20.41
CA VAL A 153 -4.26 7.20 20.42
C VAL A 153 -4.10 8.18 21.58
N THR A 154 -3.96 9.47 21.24
CA THR A 154 -3.81 10.55 22.21
C THR A 154 -5.09 11.38 22.36
N LYS A 155 -5.96 11.38 21.34
CA LYS A 155 -7.23 12.09 21.35
C LYS A 155 -8.26 11.37 20.47
N ILE A 156 -9.49 11.28 20.93
CA ILE A 156 -10.66 10.88 20.12
C ILE A 156 -11.39 12.17 19.76
N ILE A 157 -11.66 12.37 18.46
CA ILE A 157 -12.36 13.56 17.96
C ILE A 157 -13.84 13.24 17.84
N ASP A 158 -14.16 12.13 17.21
CA ASP A 158 -15.52 11.62 17.03
C ASP A 158 -15.50 10.09 16.83
N THR A 159 -16.64 9.48 16.50
CA THR A 159 -16.76 8.02 16.32
C THR A 159 -15.93 7.45 15.19
N LYS A 160 -15.49 8.29 14.25
CA LYS A 160 -14.71 7.90 13.06
C LYS A 160 -13.34 8.53 13.00
N SER A 161 -12.98 9.43 13.90
CA SER A 161 -11.70 10.11 13.83
C SER A 161 -10.99 10.24 15.17
N PHE A 162 -9.69 10.04 15.15
CA PHE A 162 -8.81 10.10 16.31
C PHE A 162 -7.42 10.58 15.93
N ILE A 163 -6.60 10.92 16.92
CA ILE A 163 -5.24 11.40 16.74
C ILE A 163 -4.26 10.39 17.32
N LEU A 164 -3.23 10.04 16.53
CA LEU A 164 -2.09 9.27 16.96
C LEU A 164 -0.91 10.19 17.29
N ASP A 165 -0.31 9.98 18.47
CA ASP A 165 0.89 10.68 18.97
C ASP A 165 0.82 12.21 18.85
N SER A 166 -0.37 12.81 18.97
CA SER A 166 -0.64 14.25 18.80
C SER A 166 -0.11 14.80 17.45
N ARG A 167 -0.05 13.97 16.41
CA ARG A 167 0.56 14.34 15.14
C ARG A 167 -0.19 13.88 13.90
N LEU A 168 -0.84 12.72 13.94
CA LEU A 168 -1.55 12.16 12.79
C LEU A 168 -3.04 12.01 13.12
N ARG A 169 -3.88 12.81 12.48
CA ARG A 169 -5.31 12.59 12.46
C ARG A 169 -5.64 11.43 11.54
N VAL A 170 -6.28 10.40 12.07
CA VAL A 170 -6.79 9.25 11.31
C VAL A 170 -8.30 9.38 11.18
N VAL A 171 -8.80 9.30 9.96
CA VAL A 171 -10.23 9.31 9.65
C VAL A 171 -10.61 7.96 9.07
N LEU A 172 -11.53 7.27 9.73
CA LEU A 172 -12.03 5.95 9.37
C LEU A 172 -13.22 6.05 8.41
N PRO A 173 -13.44 5.05 7.54
CA PRO A 173 -14.65 4.99 6.71
C PRO A 173 -15.92 4.71 7.55
N GLN A 174 -15.76 4.03 8.68
CA GLN A 174 -16.82 3.70 9.64
C GLN A 174 -16.30 3.74 11.07
N ALA A 175 -17.20 3.84 12.05
CA ALA A 175 -16.84 3.81 13.47
C ALA A 175 -16.18 2.49 13.85
N ASP A 176 -15.23 2.56 14.78
CA ASP A 176 -14.56 1.37 15.33
C ASP A 176 -14.52 1.47 16.87
N PRO A 177 -15.24 0.59 17.58
CA PRO A 177 -15.31 0.61 19.04
C PRO A 177 -13.98 0.26 19.73
N ASN A 178 -13.01 -0.27 18.98
CA ASN A 178 -11.68 -0.58 19.52
C ASN A 178 -10.77 0.64 19.64
N VAL A 179 -11.18 1.78 19.06
CA VAL A 179 -10.43 3.02 19.20
C VAL A 179 -10.66 3.61 20.60
N ARG A 180 -9.65 3.54 21.45
CA ARG A 180 -9.64 4.09 22.80
C ARG A 180 -8.32 4.81 23.06
N ILE A 181 -8.34 5.83 23.91
CA ILE A 181 -7.14 6.53 24.36
C ILE A 181 -6.12 5.52 24.91
N GLY A 182 -4.87 5.69 24.54
CA GLY A 182 -3.77 4.83 24.97
C GLY A 182 -3.56 3.59 24.09
N VAL A 183 -4.54 3.15 23.31
CA VAL A 183 -4.36 2.00 22.40
C VAL A 183 -3.39 2.34 21.28
N ARG A 184 -2.55 1.38 20.90
CA ARG A 184 -1.62 1.52 19.78
C ARG A 184 -2.21 0.92 18.51
N PHE A 185 -2.01 1.63 17.40
CA PHE A 185 -2.38 1.14 16.07
C PHE A 185 -1.23 1.29 15.09
N GLU A 186 -1.05 0.28 14.26
CA GLU A 186 -0.40 0.41 12.97
C GLU A 186 -1.42 0.90 11.96
N VAL A 187 -1.05 1.93 11.19
CA VAL A 187 -1.90 2.49 10.14
C VAL A 187 -1.08 2.70 8.88
N ARG A 188 -1.70 2.46 7.72
CA ARG A 188 -1.05 2.64 6.43
C ARG A 188 -1.94 3.32 5.41
N GLY A 189 -1.34 4.17 4.58
CA GLY A 189 -2.04 4.90 3.53
C GLY A 189 -1.36 6.20 3.17
N TRP A 190 -2.03 6.98 2.35
CA TRP A 190 -1.52 8.28 1.90
C TRP A 190 -1.89 9.37 2.89
N ILE A 191 -0.86 9.99 3.48
CA ILE A 191 -1.03 11.15 4.35
C ILE A 191 -0.91 12.45 3.56
N SER A 192 -1.60 13.47 4.01
CA SER A 192 -1.53 14.85 3.53
C SER A 192 -1.48 15.83 4.69
N LYS A 193 -1.09 17.07 4.45
CA LYS A 193 -1.24 18.12 5.46
C LYS A 193 -2.69 18.23 5.89
N SER A 194 -2.90 18.41 7.18
CA SER A 194 -4.24 18.64 7.73
C SER A 194 -4.79 19.99 7.22
N PRO A 195 -6.13 20.14 7.12
CA PRO A 195 -6.76 21.43 6.89
C PRO A 195 -6.30 22.45 7.95
N GLN A 196 -6.26 23.73 7.61
CA GLN A 196 -5.73 24.77 8.48
C GLN A 196 -6.35 24.75 9.89
N TRP A 197 -7.65 24.54 9.99
CA TRP A 197 -8.37 24.47 11.28
C TRP A 197 -7.98 23.26 12.16
N ALA A 198 -7.39 22.22 11.57
CA ALA A 198 -6.99 20.99 12.29
C ALA A 198 -5.47 20.90 12.52
N GLN A 199 -4.65 21.81 11.96
CA GLN A 199 -3.19 21.71 12.02
C GLN A 199 -2.64 21.85 13.44
N ASN A 200 -3.29 22.65 14.30
CA ASN A 200 -2.91 22.81 15.71
C ASN A 200 -3.10 21.52 16.53
N GLU A 201 -4.03 20.66 16.13
CA GLU A 201 -4.28 19.38 16.79
C GLU A 201 -3.41 18.26 16.22
N ALA A 202 -3.28 18.21 14.90
CA ALA A 202 -2.47 17.23 14.20
C ALA A 202 -2.05 17.77 12.81
N PRO A 203 -0.76 17.98 12.53
CA PRO A 203 -0.31 18.55 11.27
C PRO A 203 -0.58 17.67 10.06
N TRP A 204 -0.83 16.37 10.27
CA TRP A 204 -1.06 15.40 9.21
C TRP A 204 -2.41 14.72 9.33
N THR A 205 -3.00 14.38 8.18
CA THR A 205 -4.25 13.60 8.10
C THR A 205 -4.07 12.38 7.21
N LEU A 206 -4.54 11.24 7.70
CA LEU A 206 -4.71 9.98 6.98
C LEU A 206 -6.20 9.66 6.90
N LYS A 207 -6.75 9.67 5.68
CA LYS A 207 -8.11 9.18 5.44
C LYS A 207 -8.04 7.72 4.98
N LEU A 208 -8.42 6.80 5.84
CA LEU A 208 -8.47 5.38 5.50
C LEU A 208 -9.68 5.11 4.60
N LYS A 209 -9.45 4.43 3.50
CA LYS A 209 -10.52 3.94 2.62
C LYS A 209 -11.08 2.60 3.09
N ASP A 210 -10.30 1.87 3.90
CA ASP A 210 -10.64 0.57 4.44
C ASP A 210 -10.08 0.41 5.86
N VAL A 211 -10.86 -0.19 6.75
CA VAL A 211 -10.43 -0.47 8.13
C VAL A 211 -9.29 -1.48 8.21
N ALA A 212 -9.14 -2.36 7.20
CA ALA A 212 -8.04 -3.32 7.12
C ALA A 212 -6.64 -2.64 7.05
N ASN A 213 -6.58 -1.35 6.71
CA ASN A 213 -5.35 -0.56 6.77
C ASN A 213 -5.00 -0.06 8.18
N LYS A 214 -5.75 -0.48 9.21
CA LYS A 214 -5.52 -0.19 10.62
C LYS A 214 -5.49 -1.51 11.41
N VAL A 215 -4.41 -1.76 12.12
CA VAL A 215 -4.24 -2.96 12.94
C VAL A 215 -3.93 -2.53 14.38
N ARG A 216 -4.61 -3.13 15.36
CA ARG A 216 -4.29 -2.95 16.77
C ARG A 216 -2.97 -3.65 17.09
N VAL A 217 -2.11 -2.99 17.84
CA VAL A 217 -0.83 -3.53 18.31
C VAL A 217 -0.88 -3.60 19.84
N PHE A 218 -0.54 -4.74 20.38
CA PHE A 218 -0.48 -5.01 21.81
C PHE A 218 0.87 -4.60 22.41
#